data_b8e49fd47725c82ef29b932ce63c94f7
#
_entry.id   b8e49fd47725c82ef29b932ce63c94f7
#
_cell.length_a   1.000
_cell.length_b   1.000
_cell.length_c   1.000
_cell.angle_alpha   90.00
_cell.angle_beta   90.00
_cell.angle_gamma   90.00
#
_symmetry.space_group_name_H-M   'P 1'
#
loop_
_entity.id
_entity.type
_entity.pdbx_description
1 polymer ?
#
loop_
_entity_poly.entity_id
_entity_poly.type
_entity_poly.pdbx_seq_one_letter_code
_entity_poly.pdbx_strand_id
1 'polypeptide(L)'
;MSRIGIITDSHSSITQDEADRLGIKILPMPFYIGGECYYEGKNITRNELMEKLINQEDISTSQPSPEDVMNLWDDVLEEYDNILYMPLSSGLSGSYSTAAMLAQEEKYKEKVYVVDHGRISTPLHQSILDALEMIEEGLSDSEIKLKLEQAKQKMAIFIDVDDLKYLRRGGRISSGADDETTQRWVQDIKEAFPGHEVMCDYLSF
;
A
#
# COMPACT_ATOMS: atom_id res chain seq x y z
N MET A 1 24.76 -14.97 2.64
CA MET A 1 23.36 -14.57 2.82
C MET A 1 22.91 -13.94 1.52
N SER A 2 21.70 -14.25 1.09
CA SER A 2 21.06 -13.63 -0.07
C SER A 2 20.86 -12.13 0.20
N ARG A 3 21.11 -11.28 -0.79
CA ARG A 3 20.81 -9.85 -0.69
C ARG A 3 19.34 -9.66 -1.03
N ILE A 4 18.56 -9.14 -0.09
CA ILE A 4 17.12 -8.97 -0.22
C ILE A 4 16.81 -7.50 -0.47
N GLY A 5 16.19 -7.19 -1.62
CA GLY A 5 15.67 -5.87 -1.92
C GLY A 5 14.23 -5.73 -1.43
N ILE A 6 13.86 -4.55 -0.92
CA ILE A 6 12.48 -4.24 -0.55
C ILE A 6 11.87 -3.32 -1.59
N ILE A 7 10.67 -3.68 -2.04
CA ILE A 7 9.82 -2.83 -2.88
C ILE A 7 8.47 -2.64 -2.17
N THR A 8 7.99 -1.41 -2.14
CA THR A 8 6.65 -1.04 -1.70
C THR A 8 5.97 -0.16 -2.74
N ASP A 9 4.75 0.30 -2.48
CA ASP A 9 4.08 1.30 -3.32
C ASP A 9 3.95 2.66 -2.63
N SER A 10 3.45 3.67 -3.36
CA SER A 10 3.34 5.05 -2.87
C SER A 10 2.32 5.23 -1.72
N HIS A 11 1.55 4.19 -1.34
CA HIS A 11 0.66 4.21 -0.17
C HIS A 11 1.34 3.81 1.14
N SER A 12 2.66 3.63 1.13
CA SER A 12 3.46 3.31 2.32
C SER A 12 3.71 4.51 3.24
N SER A 13 3.34 5.71 2.83
CA SER A 13 3.71 6.97 3.51
C SER A 13 5.22 7.21 3.62
N ILE A 14 6.01 6.53 2.81
CA ILE A 14 7.46 6.74 2.69
C ILE A 14 7.72 7.71 1.53
N THR A 15 8.46 8.77 1.80
CA THR A 15 8.89 9.72 0.76
C THR A 15 10.02 9.13 -0.08
N GLN A 16 10.26 9.66 -1.28
CA GLN A 16 11.39 9.20 -2.11
C GLN A 16 12.74 9.40 -1.40
N ASP A 17 12.93 10.54 -0.73
CA ASP A 17 14.16 10.82 0.02
C ASP A 17 14.39 9.81 1.17
N GLU A 18 13.32 9.34 1.78
CA GLU A 18 13.37 8.33 2.82
C GLU A 18 13.64 6.94 2.23
N ALA A 19 12.98 6.59 1.13
CA ALA A 19 13.22 5.35 0.43
C ALA A 19 14.69 5.21 -0.02
N ASP A 20 15.26 6.30 -0.52
CA ASP A 20 16.67 6.34 -0.93
C ASP A 20 17.62 6.12 0.27
N ARG A 21 17.29 6.69 1.44
CA ARG A 21 18.05 6.47 2.68
C ARG A 21 17.93 5.04 3.22
N LEU A 22 16.75 4.45 3.07
CA LEU A 22 16.46 3.08 3.51
C LEU A 22 16.95 2.02 2.52
N GLY A 23 17.35 2.42 1.30
CA GLY A 23 17.76 1.51 0.24
C GLY A 23 16.62 0.67 -0.32
N ILE A 24 15.39 1.19 -0.29
CA ILE A 24 14.19 0.53 -0.81
C ILE A 24 13.69 1.20 -2.08
N LYS A 25 12.80 0.54 -2.82
CA LYS A 25 12.17 1.10 -4.02
C LYS A 25 10.67 1.29 -3.81
N ILE A 26 10.13 2.38 -4.39
CA ILE A 26 8.71 2.69 -4.36
C ILE A 26 8.15 2.55 -5.77
N LEU A 27 7.11 1.71 -5.93
CA LEU A 27 6.31 1.65 -7.14
C LEU A 27 5.21 2.71 -7.07
N PRO A 28 5.20 3.71 -7.95
CA PRO A 28 4.16 4.74 -7.95
C PRO A 28 2.80 4.15 -8.32
N MET A 29 1.78 4.48 -7.54
CA MET A 29 0.41 4.09 -7.83
C MET A 29 -0.25 5.08 -8.78
N PRO A 30 -0.83 4.62 -9.90
CA PRO A 30 -1.51 5.48 -10.86
C PRO A 30 -2.89 5.90 -10.38
N PHE A 31 -3.29 7.11 -10.71
CA PHE A 31 -4.66 7.58 -10.63
C PHE A 31 -5.01 8.42 -11.84
N TYR A 32 -6.30 8.61 -12.09
CA TYR A 32 -6.80 9.26 -13.29
C TYR A 32 -7.66 10.45 -12.91
N ILE A 33 -7.47 11.56 -13.62
CA ILE A 33 -8.28 12.78 -13.52
C ILE A 33 -8.76 13.10 -14.92
N GLY A 34 -10.07 13.11 -15.13
CA GLY A 34 -10.63 13.37 -16.46
C GLY A 34 -10.14 12.41 -17.56
N GLY A 35 -9.69 11.22 -17.20
CA GLY A 35 -9.16 10.20 -18.11
C GLY A 35 -7.65 10.26 -18.37
N GLU A 36 -6.94 11.27 -17.83
CA GLU A 36 -5.48 11.38 -17.89
C GLU A 36 -4.84 10.70 -16.67
N CYS A 37 -3.70 10.02 -16.89
CA CYS A 37 -2.97 9.29 -15.85
C CYS A 37 -1.99 10.17 -15.10
N TYR A 38 -2.06 10.12 -13.79
CA TYR A 38 -1.19 10.87 -12.88
C TYR A 38 -0.51 9.95 -11.86
N TYR A 39 0.64 10.42 -11.38
CA TYR A 39 1.42 9.84 -10.28
C TYR A 39 1.82 10.96 -9.33
N GLU A 40 1.41 10.87 -8.06
CA GLU A 40 1.74 11.88 -7.05
C GLU A 40 3.26 12.05 -6.91
N GLY A 41 3.70 13.31 -6.88
CA GLY A 41 5.12 13.65 -6.79
C GLY A 41 5.93 13.50 -8.10
N LYS A 42 5.31 13.01 -9.20
CA LYS A 42 5.93 12.92 -10.53
C LYS A 42 5.39 13.94 -11.51
N ASN A 43 4.12 13.87 -11.84
CA ASN A 43 3.48 14.75 -12.83
C ASN A 43 2.29 15.53 -12.27
N ILE A 44 2.06 15.45 -10.96
CA ILE A 44 1.13 16.30 -10.20
C ILE A 44 1.67 16.45 -8.78
N THR A 45 1.55 17.64 -8.22
CA THR A 45 1.88 17.90 -6.82
C THR A 45 0.70 17.54 -5.91
N ARG A 46 0.99 17.33 -4.62
CA ARG A 46 -0.06 17.09 -3.61
C ARG A 46 -1.07 18.26 -3.54
N ASN A 47 -0.60 19.50 -3.65
CA ASN A 47 -1.48 20.67 -3.60
C ASN A 47 -2.43 20.72 -4.80
N GLU A 48 -1.93 20.46 -6.01
CA GLU A 48 -2.75 20.39 -7.22
C GLU A 48 -3.78 19.26 -7.14
N LEU A 49 -3.39 18.09 -6.61
CA LEU A 49 -4.32 16.99 -6.37
C LEU A 49 -5.42 17.37 -5.37
N MET A 50 -5.05 18.03 -4.26
CA MET A 50 -6.02 18.52 -3.27
C MET A 50 -6.99 19.55 -3.84
N GLU A 51 -6.52 20.49 -4.68
CA GLU A 51 -7.39 21.45 -5.38
C GLU A 51 -8.41 20.73 -6.28
N LYS A 52 -7.97 19.71 -7.02
CA LYS A 52 -8.84 18.92 -7.88
C LYS A 52 -9.88 18.11 -7.08
N LEU A 53 -9.49 17.56 -5.93
CA LEU A 53 -10.41 16.88 -5.01
C LEU A 53 -11.48 17.85 -4.46
N ILE A 54 -11.06 19.04 -4.02
CA ILE A 54 -11.97 20.09 -3.53
C ILE A 54 -12.95 20.53 -4.63
N ASN A 55 -12.45 20.65 -5.86
CA ASN A 55 -13.27 20.99 -7.03
C ASN A 55 -14.16 19.83 -7.52
N GLN A 56 -14.12 18.68 -6.84
CA GLN A 56 -14.90 17.48 -7.16
C GLN A 56 -14.69 16.96 -8.58
N GLU A 57 -13.48 17.10 -9.12
CA GLU A 57 -13.13 16.53 -10.41
C GLU A 57 -13.32 15.01 -10.42
N ASP A 58 -13.45 14.44 -11.61
CA ASP A 58 -13.64 12.99 -11.75
C ASP A 58 -12.31 12.25 -11.54
N ILE A 59 -12.07 11.83 -10.30
CA ILE A 59 -10.84 11.14 -9.89
C ILE A 59 -11.15 9.67 -9.65
N SER A 60 -10.33 8.81 -10.25
CA SER A 60 -10.35 7.37 -10.04
C SER A 60 -8.94 6.82 -9.84
N THR A 61 -8.83 5.70 -9.13
CA THR A 61 -7.55 5.04 -8.83
C THR A 61 -7.45 3.71 -9.56
N SER A 62 -6.23 3.29 -9.87
CA SER A 62 -5.94 1.97 -10.44
C SER A 62 -4.74 1.34 -9.74
N GLN A 63 -4.60 0.03 -9.89
CA GLN A 63 -3.36 -0.65 -9.58
C GLN A 63 -2.29 -0.35 -10.66
N PRO A 64 -1.00 -0.51 -10.39
CA PRO A 64 0.05 -0.44 -11.39
C PRO A 64 -0.18 -1.47 -12.49
N SER A 65 0.31 -1.19 -13.69
CA SER A 65 0.28 -2.19 -14.77
C SER A 65 1.19 -3.38 -14.43
N PRO A 66 0.87 -4.60 -14.89
CA PRO A 66 1.80 -5.73 -14.79
C PRO A 66 3.20 -5.42 -15.33
N GLU A 67 3.28 -4.65 -16.40
CA GLU A 67 4.54 -4.22 -17.00
C GLU A 67 5.37 -3.34 -16.07
N ASP A 68 4.75 -2.34 -15.41
CA ASP A 68 5.44 -1.48 -14.43
C ASP A 68 5.97 -2.28 -13.24
N VAL A 69 5.18 -3.24 -12.77
CA VAL A 69 5.57 -4.13 -11.66
C VAL A 69 6.78 -4.97 -12.06
N MET A 70 6.72 -5.63 -13.22
CA MET A 70 7.81 -6.51 -13.70
C MET A 70 9.07 -5.73 -14.03
N ASN A 71 8.96 -4.54 -14.64
CA ASN A 71 10.10 -3.71 -14.95
C ASN A 71 10.84 -3.30 -13.68
N LEU A 72 10.11 -2.89 -12.63
CA LEU A 72 10.74 -2.55 -11.35
C LEU A 72 11.38 -3.77 -10.67
N TRP A 73 10.76 -4.96 -10.77
CA TRP A 73 11.37 -6.18 -10.25
C TRP A 73 12.64 -6.54 -11.00
N ASP A 74 12.66 -6.38 -12.33
CA ASP A 74 13.84 -6.62 -13.15
C ASP A 74 14.99 -5.70 -12.73
N ASP A 75 14.74 -4.41 -12.60
CA ASP A 75 15.74 -3.43 -12.17
C ASP A 75 16.32 -3.78 -10.78
N VAL A 76 15.47 -4.18 -9.83
CA VAL A 76 15.92 -4.52 -8.48
C VAL A 76 16.69 -5.85 -8.45
N LEU A 77 16.28 -6.82 -9.27
CA LEU A 77 16.99 -8.12 -9.37
C LEU A 77 18.37 -8.02 -10.06
N GLU A 78 18.72 -6.88 -10.64
CA GLU A 78 20.11 -6.63 -11.09
C GLU A 78 21.06 -6.42 -9.90
N GLU A 79 20.55 -5.87 -8.78
CA GLU A 79 21.35 -5.53 -7.61
C GLU A 79 21.15 -6.52 -6.44
N TYR A 80 19.99 -7.16 -6.35
CA TYR A 80 19.57 -8.04 -5.26
C TYR A 80 19.30 -9.46 -5.77
N ASP A 81 19.47 -10.44 -4.91
CA ASP A 81 19.23 -11.84 -5.26
C ASP A 81 17.73 -12.16 -5.20
N ASN A 82 17.03 -11.56 -4.23
CA ASN A 82 15.60 -11.73 -4.00
C ASN A 82 14.92 -10.40 -3.67
N ILE A 83 13.59 -10.38 -3.78
CA ILE A 83 12.73 -9.23 -3.50
C ILE A 83 11.67 -9.60 -2.47
N LEU A 84 11.51 -8.75 -1.44
CA LEU A 84 10.28 -8.67 -0.66
C LEU A 84 9.43 -7.55 -1.24
N TYR A 85 8.33 -7.91 -1.92
CA TYR A 85 7.38 -6.94 -2.46
C TYR A 85 6.21 -6.77 -1.48
N MET A 86 6.06 -5.57 -0.97
CA MET A 86 5.11 -5.20 0.09
C MET A 86 4.09 -4.17 -0.45
N PRO A 87 3.13 -4.60 -1.28
CA PRO A 87 2.12 -3.70 -1.85
C PRO A 87 1.06 -3.34 -0.81
N LEU A 88 0.28 -2.31 -1.10
CA LEU A 88 -0.95 -1.95 -0.43
C LEU A 88 -1.83 -3.18 -0.11
N SER A 89 -2.50 -3.14 1.04
CA SER A 89 -3.38 -4.19 1.55
C SER A 89 -4.24 -4.85 0.48
N SER A 90 -4.27 -6.19 0.49
CA SER A 90 -5.13 -7.00 -0.37
C SER A 90 -6.63 -6.73 -0.18
N GLY A 91 -7.03 -6.16 0.96
CA GLY A 91 -8.41 -5.73 1.23
C GLY A 91 -8.81 -4.42 0.56
N LEU A 92 -7.84 -3.63 0.08
CA LEU A 92 -8.06 -2.31 -0.52
C LEU A 92 -7.73 -2.26 -2.02
N SER A 93 -6.87 -3.15 -2.50
CA SER A 93 -6.40 -3.15 -3.90
C SER A 93 -6.18 -4.56 -4.44
N GLY A 94 -6.38 -4.72 -5.75
CA GLY A 94 -5.97 -5.90 -6.51
C GLY A 94 -4.45 -6.05 -6.69
N SER A 95 -3.65 -5.06 -6.30
CA SER A 95 -2.19 -5.04 -6.50
C SER A 95 -1.50 -6.27 -5.94
N TYR A 96 -1.88 -6.70 -4.73
CA TYR A 96 -1.35 -7.93 -4.14
C TYR A 96 -1.65 -9.16 -5.02
N SER A 97 -2.90 -9.35 -5.42
CA SER A 97 -3.33 -10.54 -6.18
C SER A 97 -2.64 -10.59 -7.54
N THR A 98 -2.53 -9.45 -8.22
CA THR A 98 -1.82 -9.33 -9.50
C THR A 98 -0.33 -9.65 -9.32
N ALA A 99 0.33 -9.06 -8.35
CA ALA A 99 1.74 -9.32 -8.07
C ALA A 99 2.00 -10.79 -7.65
N ALA A 100 1.12 -11.36 -6.83
CA ALA A 100 1.24 -12.76 -6.41
C ALA A 100 1.10 -13.73 -7.60
N MET A 101 0.29 -13.38 -8.61
CA MET A 101 0.19 -14.14 -9.85
C MET A 101 1.46 -14.00 -10.69
N LEU A 102 1.97 -12.77 -10.90
CA LEU A 102 3.20 -12.51 -11.64
C LEU A 102 4.42 -13.18 -11.00
N ALA A 103 4.49 -13.23 -9.68
CA ALA A 103 5.57 -13.90 -8.96
C ALA A 103 5.62 -15.43 -9.16
N GLN A 104 4.58 -16.04 -9.76
CA GLN A 104 4.59 -17.45 -10.14
C GLN A 104 5.23 -17.70 -11.51
N GLU A 105 5.48 -16.66 -12.30
CA GLU A 105 6.20 -16.80 -13.56
C GLU A 105 7.61 -17.33 -13.30
N GLU A 106 8.11 -18.18 -14.20
CA GLU A 106 9.39 -18.89 -14.04
C GLU A 106 10.57 -17.96 -13.77
N LYS A 107 10.51 -16.74 -14.31
CA LYS A 107 11.52 -15.68 -14.12
C LYS A 107 11.61 -15.18 -12.68
N TYR A 108 10.47 -15.10 -11.97
CA TYR A 108 10.34 -14.48 -10.65
C TYR A 108 10.13 -15.49 -9.52
N LYS A 109 9.76 -16.71 -9.87
CA LYS A 109 9.54 -17.80 -8.91
C LYS A 109 10.78 -18.01 -8.06
N GLU A 110 10.55 -18.11 -6.74
CA GLU A 110 11.60 -18.25 -5.70
C GLU A 110 12.54 -17.03 -5.58
N LYS A 111 12.27 -15.93 -6.31
CA LYS A 111 13.02 -14.68 -6.20
C LYS A 111 12.16 -13.53 -5.68
N VAL A 112 10.86 -13.52 -5.98
CA VAL A 112 9.96 -12.45 -5.57
C VAL A 112 8.93 -12.99 -4.57
N TYR A 113 9.00 -12.47 -3.35
CA TYR A 113 8.15 -12.82 -2.24
C TYR A 113 7.15 -11.69 -2.00
N VAL A 114 5.93 -11.85 -2.51
CA VAL A 114 4.85 -10.88 -2.32
C VAL A 114 4.20 -11.09 -0.96
N VAL A 115 4.15 -10.05 -0.13
CA VAL A 115 3.72 -10.13 1.28
C VAL A 115 2.31 -9.60 1.45
N ASP A 116 1.38 -10.42 1.94
CA ASP A 116 0.01 -10.01 2.31
C ASP A 116 -0.06 -9.55 3.77
N HIS A 117 0.54 -8.41 4.08
CA HIS A 117 0.56 -7.84 5.43
C HIS A 117 -0.74 -7.13 5.83
N GLY A 118 -1.67 -6.89 4.89
CA GLY A 118 -2.98 -6.26 5.16
C GLY A 118 -2.93 -4.81 5.62
N ARG A 119 -1.87 -4.05 5.30
CA ARG A 119 -1.62 -2.70 5.82
C ARG A 119 -1.56 -1.65 4.72
N ILE A 120 -1.68 -0.38 5.13
CA ILE A 120 -1.56 0.83 4.29
C ILE A 120 -0.95 1.94 5.17
N SER A 121 -0.41 3.00 4.57
CA SER A 121 0.06 4.21 5.26
C SER A 121 1.09 3.90 6.36
N THR A 122 1.05 4.59 7.49
CA THR A 122 1.98 4.42 8.63
C THR A 122 2.14 2.96 9.09
N PRO A 123 1.08 2.13 9.20
CA PRO A 123 1.25 0.71 9.47
C PRO A 123 2.04 -0.06 8.41
N LEU A 124 1.92 0.28 7.12
CA LEU A 124 2.74 -0.31 6.06
C LEU A 124 4.19 0.17 6.18
N HIS A 125 4.40 1.47 6.44
CA HIS A 125 5.72 2.00 6.73
C HIS A 125 6.41 1.21 7.86
N GLN A 126 5.71 1.01 8.99
CA GLN A 126 6.26 0.22 10.09
C GLN A 126 6.61 -1.21 9.67
N SER A 127 5.78 -1.87 8.85
CA SER A 127 6.11 -3.21 8.34
C SER A 127 7.38 -3.25 7.51
N ILE A 128 7.68 -2.16 6.79
CA ILE A 128 8.90 -2.05 5.99
C ILE A 128 10.12 -1.92 6.91
N LEU A 129 10.01 -1.10 7.97
CA LEU A 129 11.07 -0.99 8.98
C LEU A 129 11.30 -2.33 9.70
N ASP A 130 10.23 -3.02 10.09
CA ASP A 130 10.30 -4.35 10.69
C ASP A 130 10.98 -5.36 9.74
N ALA A 131 10.71 -5.28 8.42
CA ALA A 131 11.35 -6.14 7.43
C ALA A 131 12.86 -5.86 7.30
N LEU A 132 13.25 -4.58 7.30
CA LEU A 132 14.66 -4.18 7.27
C LEU A 132 15.42 -4.69 8.50
N GLU A 133 14.84 -4.54 9.70
CA GLU A 133 15.40 -5.07 10.94
C GLU A 133 15.58 -6.60 10.86
N MET A 134 14.56 -7.33 10.40
CA MET A 134 14.65 -8.78 10.22
C MET A 134 15.71 -9.20 9.20
N ILE A 135 15.94 -8.40 8.14
CA ILE A 135 17.05 -8.62 7.19
C ILE A 135 18.40 -8.45 7.90
N GLU A 136 18.56 -7.40 8.72
CA GLU A 136 19.78 -7.16 9.50
C GLU A 136 20.04 -8.27 10.53
N GLU A 137 18.98 -8.86 11.11
CA GLU A 137 19.06 -10.03 11.99
C GLU A 137 19.41 -11.33 11.23
N GLY A 138 19.41 -11.31 9.89
CA GLY A 138 19.80 -12.44 9.05
C GLY A 138 18.69 -13.43 8.74
N LEU A 139 17.41 -13.05 8.90
CA LEU A 139 16.28 -13.88 8.49
C LEU A 139 16.22 -14.00 6.97
N SER A 140 15.71 -15.13 6.49
CA SER A 140 15.43 -15.32 5.07
C SER A 140 14.14 -14.60 4.65
N ASP A 141 14.01 -14.32 3.36
CA ASP A 141 12.83 -13.73 2.73
C ASP A 141 11.52 -14.45 3.08
N SER A 142 11.55 -15.79 3.05
CA SER A 142 10.39 -16.62 3.41
C SER A 142 10.02 -16.52 4.89
N GLU A 143 11.00 -16.42 5.80
CA GLU A 143 10.75 -16.24 7.22
C GLU A 143 10.18 -14.85 7.51
N ILE A 144 10.73 -13.80 6.86
CA ILE A 144 10.24 -12.42 6.99
C ILE A 144 8.80 -12.34 6.48
N LYS A 145 8.53 -12.86 5.26
CA LYS A 145 7.18 -12.91 4.71
C LYS A 145 6.21 -13.57 5.69
N LEU A 146 6.55 -14.75 6.21
CA LEU A 146 5.69 -15.48 7.15
C LEU A 146 5.39 -14.67 8.42
N LYS A 147 6.40 -14.02 9.01
CA LYS A 147 6.23 -13.20 10.23
C LYS A 147 5.31 -12.00 9.98
N LEU A 148 5.48 -11.28 8.86
CA LEU A 148 4.67 -10.14 8.51
C LEU A 148 3.21 -10.53 8.22
N GLU A 149 2.99 -11.65 7.55
CA GLU A 149 1.63 -12.19 7.29
C GLU A 149 0.95 -12.68 8.56
N GLN A 150 1.67 -13.28 9.50
CA GLN A 150 1.15 -13.65 10.81
C GLN A 150 0.78 -12.42 11.66
N ALA A 151 1.53 -11.32 11.54
CA ALA A 151 1.23 -10.07 12.22
C ALA A 151 -0.07 -9.40 11.70
N LYS A 152 -0.50 -9.68 10.47
CA LYS A 152 -1.77 -9.21 9.90
C LYS A 152 -2.98 -9.52 10.80
N GLN A 153 -3.01 -10.69 11.42
CA GLN A 153 -4.14 -11.12 12.25
C GLN A 153 -4.20 -10.44 13.62
N LYS A 154 -3.13 -9.75 14.02
CA LYS A 154 -3.00 -9.09 15.33
C LYS A 154 -3.27 -7.59 15.28
N MET A 155 -3.64 -7.06 14.13
CA MET A 155 -3.83 -5.63 13.91
C MET A 155 -5.11 -5.37 13.12
N ALA A 156 -5.79 -4.28 13.47
CA ALA A 156 -6.88 -3.71 12.69
C ALA A 156 -6.52 -2.27 12.33
N ILE A 157 -6.91 -1.83 11.15
CA ILE A 157 -6.81 -0.45 10.70
C ILE A 157 -8.24 0.08 10.58
N PHE A 158 -8.50 1.18 11.25
CA PHE A 158 -9.76 1.91 11.12
C PHE A 158 -9.51 3.15 10.28
N ILE A 159 -10.28 3.30 9.20
CA ILE A 159 -10.17 4.41 8.26
C ILE A 159 -11.46 5.20 8.34
N ASP A 160 -11.36 6.45 8.82
CA ASP A 160 -12.44 7.42 8.80
C ASP A 160 -12.30 8.31 7.57
N VAL A 161 -13.37 8.51 6.81
CA VAL A 161 -13.36 9.28 5.56
C VAL A 161 -14.47 10.33 5.60
N ASP A 162 -14.16 11.54 5.13
CA ASP A 162 -15.14 12.65 5.08
C ASP A 162 -16.29 12.37 4.08
N ASP A 163 -16.01 11.68 2.96
CA ASP A 163 -16.98 11.41 1.91
C ASP A 163 -16.82 9.97 1.35
N LEU A 164 -17.81 9.15 1.61
CA LEU A 164 -17.86 7.75 1.16
C LEU A 164 -18.03 7.60 -0.37
N LYS A 165 -18.35 8.69 -1.09
CA LYS A 165 -18.64 8.60 -2.52
C LYS A 165 -17.46 8.07 -3.33
N TYR A 166 -16.22 8.42 -2.97
CA TYR A 166 -15.03 7.95 -3.66
C TYR A 166 -14.79 6.45 -3.44
N LEU A 167 -15.03 5.95 -2.22
CA LEU A 167 -14.97 4.52 -1.91
C LEU A 167 -16.05 3.72 -2.64
N ARG A 168 -17.27 4.29 -2.75
CA ARG A 168 -18.38 3.69 -3.53
C ARG A 168 -18.04 3.63 -5.02
N ARG A 169 -17.56 4.74 -5.60
CA ARG A 169 -17.14 4.80 -7.01
C ARG A 169 -16.01 3.81 -7.31
N GLY A 170 -15.09 3.64 -6.39
CA GLY A 170 -14.01 2.68 -6.50
C GLY A 170 -14.39 1.22 -6.20
N GLY A 171 -15.64 0.95 -5.81
CA GLY A 171 -16.11 -0.40 -5.47
C GLY A 171 -15.56 -0.98 -4.17
N ARG A 172 -15.01 -0.13 -3.27
CA ARG A 172 -14.46 -0.55 -1.97
C ARG A 172 -15.53 -0.69 -0.89
N ILE A 173 -16.69 -0.09 -1.09
CA ILE A 173 -17.87 -0.26 -0.24
C ILE A 173 -19.10 -0.51 -1.10
N SER A 174 -20.07 -1.25 -0.54
CA SER A 174 -21.35 -1.51 -1.24
C SER A 174 -22.21 -0.25 -1.30
N SER A 175 -23.09 -0.17 -2.30
CA SER A 175 -24.05 0.94 -2.46
C SER A 175 -25.06 1.05 -1.31
N GLY A 176 -25.16 0.03 -0.44
CA GLY A 176 -26.03 0.02 0.73
C GLY A 176 -25.36 0.49 2.03
N ALA A 177 -24.05 0.80 2.01
CA ALA A 177 -23.39 1.44 3.15
C ALA A 177 -23.83 2.91 3.17
N ASP A 178 -24.62 3.29 4.15
CA ASP A 178 -25.05 4.67 4.40
C ASP A 178 -24.17 5.36 5.43
N ASP A 179 -24.25 6.69 5.47
CA ASP A 179 -23.45 7.50 6.39
C ASP A 179 -23.80 7.21 7.85
N GLU A 180 -25.07 6.85 8.16
CA GLU A 180 -25.49 6.48 9.52
C GLU A 180 -24.82 5.19 10.01
N THR A 181 -24.70 4.18 9.15
CA THR A 181 -24.04 2.91 9.49
C THR A 181 -22.55 3.14 9.76
N THR A 182 -21.90 3.98 8.96
CA THR A 182 -20.46 4.28 9.14
C THR A 182 -20.23 5.11 10.40
N GLN A 183 -21.05 6.13 10.66
CA GLN A 183 -20.98 6.92 11.90
C GLN A 183 -21.23 6.07 13.15
N ARG A 184 -22.13 5.10 13.07
CA ARG A 184 -22.40 4.16 14.14
C ARG A 184 -21.18 3.26 14.41
N TRP A 185 -20.51 2.76 13.38
CA TRP A 185 -19.29 1.98 13.55
C TRP A 185 -18.16 2.77 14.19
N VAL A 186 -17.96 4.02 13.78
CA VAL A 186 -16.97 4.92 14.41
C VAL A 186 -17.28 5.13 15.87
N GLN A 187 -18.55 5.30 16.23
CA GLN A 187 -18.99 5.45 17.61
C GLN A 187 -18.77 4.16 18.41
N ASP A 188 -19.16 3.02 17.87
CA ASP A 188 -18.97 1.70 18.51
C ASP A 188 -17.48 1.42 18.75
N ILE A 189 -16.59 1.82 17.84
CA ILE A 189 -15.13 1.69 17.98
C ILE A 189 -14.61 2.62 19.10
N LYS A 190 -15.03 3.88 19.14
CA LYS A 190 -14.65 4.82 20.20
C LYS A 190 -15.10 4.35 21.58
N GLU A 191 -16.27 3.71 21.66
CA GLU A 191 -16.80 3.14 22.90
C GLU A 191 -16.06 1.86 23.32
N ALA A 192 -15.67 1.01 22.34
CA ALA A 192 -14.94 -0.23 22.61
C ALA A 192 -13.48 0.00 23.04
N PHE A 193 -12.89 1.12 22.63
CA PHE A 193 -11.49 1.47 22.91
C PHE A 193 -11.36 2.87 23.54
N PRO A 194 -11.93 3.11 24.73
CA PRO A 194 -11.86 4.41 25.38
C PRO A 194 -10.41 4.75 25.74
N GLY A 195 -9.96 5.93 25.33
CA GLY A 195 -8.62 6.45 25.65
C GLY A 195 -7.56 6.15 24.58
N HIS A 196 -7.91 5.53 23.46
CA HIS A 196 -7.05 5.48 22.29
C HIS A 196 -7.31 6.74 21.44
N GLU A 197 -6.25 7.51 21.17
CA GLU A 197 -6.31 8.51 20.10
C GLU A 197 -6.52 7.76 18.79
N VAL A 198 -7.67 7.97 18.16
CA VAL A 198 -7.88 7.58 16.77
C VAL A 198 -7.05 8.56 15.96
N MET A 199 -5.84 8.17 15.56
CA MET A 199 -5.07 8.96 14.61
C MET A 199 -5.80 8.90 13.27
N CYS A 200 -6.48 9.99 12.92
CA CYS A 200 -6.99 10.21 11.58
C CYS A 200 -5.81 10.65 10.71
N ASP A 201 -5.13 9.70 10.09
CA ASP A 201 -4.31 10.03 8.95
C ASP A 201 -5.27 10.34 7.79
N TYR A 202 -5.23 11.58 7.31
CA TYR A 202 -5.92 11.95 6.09
C TYR A 202 -5.26 11.18 4.93
N LEU A 203 -5.83 10.04 4.59
CA LEU A 203 -5.54 9.39 3.33
C LEU A 203 -6.19 10.22 2.23
N SER A 204 -5.40 11.11 1.63
CA SER A 204 -5.75 11.74 0.36
C SER A 204 -5.78 10.63 -0.69
N PHE A 205 -6.98 10.24 -1.12
CA PHE A 205 -7.17 9.41 -2.30
C PHE A 205 -7.46 10.31 -3.47
#